data_fc507f581b1a8f753e0d63eceffea4ce
#
_entry.id   fc507f581b1a8f753e0d63eceffea4ce
#
_cell.length_a   1.000
_cell.length_b   1.000
_cell.length_c   1.000
_cell.angle_alpha   90.00
_cell.angle_beta   90.00
_cell.angle_gamma   90.00
#
_symmetry.space_group_name_H-M   'P 1'
#
loop_
_entity.id
_entity.type
_entity.pdbx_description
1 polymer ?
#
loop_
_entity_poly.entity_id
_entity_poly.type
_entity_poly.pdbx_seq_one_letter_code
_entity_poly.pdbx_strand_id
1 'polypeptide(L)'
;MASLLKEYRSFCQGELELHEGRELSPEDYIFRRHGENLPMTPSTFTWRFKLILKKHGLPLDLNVHSLRHTAASLMISGGADVATVSGLLGHSQVSTTLDIYTHAFDEKKREVSAEMQGRVRV
;
A
#
# COMPACT_ATOMS: atom_id res chain seq x y z
N MET A 1 -8.86 2.45 7.44
CA MET A 1 -8.91 1.82 6.10
C MET A 1 -10.32 1.39 5.71
N ALA A 2 -11.09 0.69 6.56
CA ALA A 2 -12.48 0.29 6.23
C ALA A 2 -13.43 1.47 5.93
N SER A 3 -13.29 2.62 6.61
CA SER A 3 -14.08 3.83 6.33
C SER A 3 -13.80 4.39 4.93
N LEU A 4 -12.52 4.49 4.55
CA LEU A 4 -12.11 4.99 3.25
C LEU A 4 -12.64 4.12 2.10
N LEU A 5 -12.64 2.80 2.26
CA LEU A 5 -13.20 1.89 1.26
C LEU A 5 -14.72 2.01 1.16
N LYS A 6 -15.42 2.26 2.28
CA LYS A 6 -16.87 2.53 2.26
C LYS A 6 -17.19 3.83 1.55
N GLU A 7 -16.45 4.90 1.82
CA GLU A 7 -16.59 6.19 1.14
C GLU A 7 -16.33 6.05 -0.37
N TYR A 8 -15.27 5.32 -0.73
CA TYR A 8 -14.96 5.06 -2.13
C TYR A 8 -16.06 4.23 -2.82
N ARG A 9 -16.64 3.23 -2.14
CA ARG A 9 -17.78 2.46 -2.66
C ARG A 9 -18.99 3.36 -2.91
N SER A 10 -19.33 4.25 -1.96
CA SER A 10 -20.43 5.21 -2.11
C SER A 10 -20.17 6.17 -3.27
N PHE A 11 -18.95 6.63 -3.45
CA PHE A 11 -18.54 7.44 -4.61
C PHE A 11 -18.75 6.67 -5.92
N CYS A 12 -18.28 5.42 -6.02
CA CYS A 12 -18.47 4.59 -7.20
C CYS A 12 -19.95 4.33 -7.51
N GLN A 13 -20.78 4.13 -6.49
CA GLN A 13 -22.22 3.98 -6.64
C GLN A 13 -22.84 5.24 -7.28
N GLY A 14 -22.54 6.43 -6.73
CA GLY A 14 -23.04 7.69 -7.27
C GLY A 14 -22.60 7.96 -8.71
N GLU A 15 -21.35 7.64 -9.06
CA GLU A 15 -20.83 7.72 -10.44
C GLU A 15 -21.61 6.81 -11.41
N LEU A 16 -21.92 5.57 -10.98
CA LEU A 16 -22.68 4.61 -11.78
C LEU A 16 -24.12 5.05 -12.00
N GLU A 17 -24.78 5.50 -10.95
CA GLU A 17 -26.14 6.02 -11.03
C GLU A 17 -26.23 7.21 -11.98
N LEU A 18 -25.25 8.12 -11.89
CA LEU A 18 -25.23 9.35 -12.69
C LEU A 18 -24.93 9.09 -14.18
N HIS A 19 -23.98 8.19 -14.47
CA HIS A 19 -23.47 7.99 -15.85
C HIS A 19 -24.06 6.79 -16.56
N GLU A 20 -24.43 5.74 -15.83
CA GLU A 20 -24.91 4.47 -16.39
C GLU A 20 -26.35 4.12 -15.98
N GLY A 21 -26.93 4.86 -15.02
CA GLY A 21 -28.29 4.64 -14.55
C GLY A 21 -28.50 3.29 -13.85
N ARG A 22 -27.43 2.71 -13.29
CA ARG A 22 -27.45 1.40 -12.63
C ARG A 22 -26.74 1.39 -11.28
N GLU A 23 -27.05 0.39 -10.47
CA GLU A 23 -26.36 0.15 -9.20
C GLU A 23 -25.04 -0.62 -9.38
N LEU A 24 -24.19 -0.53 -8.34
CA LEU A 24 -22.94 -1.27 -8.25
C LEU A 24 -23.20 -2.76 -8.08
N SER A 25 -22.65 -3.57 -8.97
CA SER A 25 -22.72 -5.04 -8.95
C SER A 25 -21.50 -5.67 -8.27
N PRO A 26 -21.61 -6.86 -7.68
CA PRO A 26 -20.45 -7.63 -7.23
C PRO A 26 -19.43 -7.94 -8.33
N GLU A 27 -19.86 -7.93 -9.58
CA GLU A 27 -19.04 -8.20 -10.76
C GLU A 27 -18.26 -6.95 -11.26
N ASP A 28 -18.56 -5.78 -10.69
CA ASP A 28 -17.87 -4.54 -11.09
C ASP A 28 -16.45 -4.48 -10.52
N TYR A 29 -15.52 -3.99 -11.33
CA TYR A 29 -14.15 -3.77 -10.86
C TYR A 29 -14.10 -2.64 -9.84
N ILE A 30 -13.37 -2.86 -8.74
CA ILE A 30 -13.15 -1.84 -7.70
C ILE A 30 -12.45 -0.60 -8.29
N PHE A 31 -11.39 -0.83 -9.07
CA PHE A 31 -10.67 0.23 -9.78
C PHE A 31 -10.92 0.09 -11.27
N ARG A 32 -11.84 0.89 -11.78
CA ARG A 32 -12.28 0.87 -13.17
C ARG A 32 -11.95 2.16 -13.90
N ARG A 33 -11.99 2.09 -15.22
CA ARG A 33 -11.95 3.29 -16.05
C ARG A 33 -13.27 4.03 -15.92
N HIS A 34 -13.18 5.36 -15.92
CA HIS A 34 -14.37 6.20 -15.90
C HIS A 34 -15.23 5.94 -17.14
N GLY A 35 -16.53 5.70 -16.94
CA GLY A 35 -17.49 5.42 -18.02
C GLY A 35 -17.43 4.02 -18.64
N GLU A 36 -16.58 3.13 -18.12
CA GLU A 36 -16.45 1.76 -18.65
C GLU A 36 -16.32 0.76 -17.49
N ASN A 37 -16.97 -0.41 -17.59
CA ASN A 37 -16.72 -1.50 -16.64
C ASN A 37 -15.49 -2.31 -17.03
N LEU A 38 -14.37 -1.63 -17.25
CA LEU A 38 -13.07 -2.22 -17.53
C LEU A 38 -12.08 -1.88 -16.42
N PRO A 39 -11.16 -2.78 -16.07
CA PRO A 39 -10.17 -2.53 -15.04
C PRO A 39 -9.25 -1.36 -15.42
N MET A 40 -8.84 -0.60 -14.41
CA MET A 40 -7.80 0.41 -14.59
C MET A 40 -6.48 -0.28 -14.96
N THR A 41 -5.80 0.21 -15.98
CA THR A 41 -4.50 -0.35 -16.36
C THR A 41 -3.43 0.01 -15.32
N PRO A 42 -2.45 -0.87 -15.06
CA PRO A 42 -1.36 -0.59 -14.14
C PRO A 42 -0.58 0.70 -14.49
N SER A 43 -0.43 0.99 -15.79
CA SER A 43 0.22 2.20 -16.26
C SER A 43 -0.54 3.48 -15.86
N THR A 44 -1.87 3.47 -15.96
CA THR A 44 -2.71 4.61 -15.52
C THR A 44 -2.56 4.85 -14.02
N PHE A 45 -2.52 3.78 -13.22
CA PHE A 45 -2.33 3.89 -11.79
C PHE A 45 -0.95 4.49 -11.46
N THR A 46 0.10 3.98 -12.07
CA THR A 46 1.47 4.48 -11.89
C THR A 46 1.60 5.96 -12.30
N TRP A 47 1.00 6.34 -13.44
CA TRP A 47 1.00 7.72 -13.90
C TRP A 47 0.27 8.66 -12.92
N ARG A 48 -0.93 8.30 -12.46
CA ARG A 48 -1.68 9.08 -11.45
C ARG A 48 -0.90 9.21 -10.15
N PHE A 49 -0.22 8.15 -9.71
CA PHE A 49 0.62 8.19 -8.52
C PHE A 49 1.76 9.21 -8.68
N LYS A 50 2.45 9.23 -9.82
CA LYS A 50 3.49 10.22 -10.11
C LYS A 50 2.96 11.65 -10.14
N LEU A 51 1.73 11.87 -10.63
CA LEU A 51 1.09 13.19 -10.57
C LEU A 51 0.83 13.65 -9.12
N ILE A 52 0.41 12.74 -8.25
CA ILE A 52 0.22 13.04 -6.82
C ILE A 52 1.54 13.41 -6.18
N LEU A 53 2.60 12.63 -6.40
CA LEU A 53 3.94 12.93 -5.87
C LEU A 53 4.40 14.32 -6.31
N LYS A 54 4.27 14.63 -7.61
CA LYS A 54 4.64 15.94 -8.17
C LYS A 54 3.83 17.08 -7.55
N LYS A 55 2.50 16.90 -7.42
CA LYS A 55 1.60 17.90 -6.84
C LYS A 55 1.95 18.25 -5.40
N HIS A 56 2.43 17.28 -4.63
CA HIS A 56 2.75 17.45 -3.21
C HIS A 56 4.25 17.62 -2.92
N GLY A 57 5.08 17.81 -3.94
CA GLY A 57 6.52 18.00 -3.77
C GLY A 57 7.26 16.80 -3.17
N LEU A 58 6.70 15.59 -3.36
CA LEU A 58 7.29 14.34 -2.86
C LEU A 58 8.31 13.79 -3.85
N PRO A 59 9.27 12.96 -3.37
CA PRO A 59 10.30 12.35 -4.22
C PRO A 59 9.69 11.56 -5.39
N LEU A 60 10.14 11.83 -6.61
CA LEU A 60 9.60 11.20 -7.82
C LEU A 60 10.18 9.80 -8.10
N ASP A 61 11.19 9.37 -7.38
CA ASP A 61 11.73 8.00 -7.39
C ASP A 61 10.81 7.00 -6.69
N LEU A 62 9.96 7.47 -5.76
CA LEU A 62 8.93 6.62 -5.14
C LEU A 62 8.02 5.99 -6.19
N ASN A 63 7.71 4.72 -6.01
CA ASN A 63 6.82 3.95 -6.86
C ASN A 63 5.83 3.13 -6.02
N VAL A 64 4.88 2.48 -6.68
CA VAL A 64 3.84 1.69 -6.00
C VAL A 64 4.45 0.51 -5.20
N HIS A 65 5.54 -0.06 -5.70
CA HIS A 65 6.28 -1.10 -4.99
C HIS A 65 6.91 -0.58 -3.69
N SER A 66 7.44 0.64 -3.70
CA SER A 66 7.96 1.29 -2.49
C SER A 66 6.89 1.45 -1.42
N LEU A 67 5.66 1.83 -1.80
CA LEU A 67 4.53 1.89 -0.86
C LEU A 67 4.21 0.52 -0.25
N ARG A 68 4.24 -0.53 -1.08
CA ARG A 68 4.02 -1.91 -0.63
C ARG A 68 5.09 -2.34 0.36
N HIS A 69 6.37 -2.04 0.08
CA HIS A 69 7.49 -2.32 0.99
C HIS A 69 7.34 -1.55 2.30
N THR A 70 6.98 -0.27 2.24
CA THR A 70 6.72 0.53 3.44
C THR A 70 5.58 -0.06 4.28
N ALA A 71 4.48 -0.46 3.65
CA ALA A 71 3.36 -1.09 4.34
C ALA A 71 3.78 -2.40 5.03
N ALA A 72 4.54 -3.26 4.34
CA ALA A 72 5.10 -4.48 4.92
C ALA A 72 5.98 -4.19 6.15
N SER A 73 6.91 -3.25 6.01
CA SER A 73 7.83 -2.85 7.09
C SER A 73 7.08 -2.31 8.31
N LEU A 74 6.05 -1.48 8.11
CA LEU A 74 5.22 -0.94 9.18
C LEU A 74 4.42 -2.04 9.90
N MET A 75 3.84 -2.99 9.16
CA MET A 75 3.11 -4.12 9.76
C MET A 75 4.03 -4.98 10.62
N ILE A 76 5.21 -5.35 10.10
CA ILE A 76 6.20 -6.17 10.80
C ILE A 76 6.76 -5.44 12.01
N SER A 77 7.07 -4.14 11.90
CA SER A 77 7.51 -3.30 13.02
C SER A 77 6.42 -3.16 14.10
N GLY A 78 5.15 -3.23 13.70
CA GLY A 78 3.99 -3.29 14.59
C GLY A 78 3.76 -4.64 15.25
N GLY A 79 4.60 -5.66 14.98
CA GLY A 79 4.54 -6.98 15.58
C GLY A 79 3.76 -8.03 14.79
N ALA A 80 3.32 -7.73 13.56
CA ALA A 80 2.70 -8.72 12.70
C ALA A 80 3.74 -9.76 12.24
N ASP A 81 3.37 -11.04 12.19
CA ASP A 81 4.25 -12.09 11.70
C ASP A 81 4.41 -12.03 10.16
N VAL A 82 5.57 -12.47 9.69
CA VAL A 82 5.96 -12.37 8.27
C VAL A 82 5.04 -13.15 7.35
N ALA A 83 4.51 -14.31 7.80
CA ALA A 83 3.63 -15.14 6.98
C ALA A 83 2.27 -14.46 6.77
N THR A 84 1.71 -13.86 7.83
CA THR A 84 0.48 -13.07 7.75
C THR A 84 0.66 -11.86 6.82
N VAL A 85 1.76 -11.12 6.95
CA VAL A 85 2.05 -9.98 6.09
C VAL A 85 2.22 -10.39 4.63
N SER A 86 2.93 -11.51 4.38
CA SER A 86 3.09 -12.06 3.04
C SER A 86 1.75 -12.44 2.40
N GLY A 87 0.88 -13.10 3.17
CA GLY A 87 -0.48 -13.46 2.74
C GLY A 87 -1.34 -12.24 2.42
N LEU A 88 -1.35 -11.23 3.30
CA LEU A 88 -2.09 -9.98 3.10
C LEU A 88 -1.65 -9.22 1.86
N LEU A 89 -0.36 -9.23 1.58
CA LEU A 89 0.20 -8.54 0.42
C LEU A 89 0.09 -9.38 -0.87
N GLY A 90 -0.31 -10.65 -0.78
CA GLY A 90 -0.39 -11.54 -1.93
C GLY A 90 0.97 -11.81 -2.57
N HIS A 91 2.02 -11.94 -1.76
CA HIS A 91 3.32 -12.35 -2.25
C HIS A 91 3.29 -13.85 -2.57
N SER A 92 3.65 -14.22 -3.81
CA SER A 92 3.75 -15.62 -4.24
C SER A 92 4.88 -16.38 -3.53
N GLN A 93 5.86 -15.65 -2.99
CA GLN A 93 6.98 -16.18 -2.23
C GLN A 93 7.19 -15.41 -0.93
N VAL A 94 7.28 -16.12 0.18
CA VAL A 94 7.54 -15.56 1.51
C VAL A 94 8.93 -14.92 1.59
N SER A 95 9.89 -15.39 0.76
CA SER A 95 11.24 -14.83 0.66
C SER A 95 11.25 -13.31 0.41
N THR A 96 10.35 -12.81 -0.44
CA THR A 96 10.24 -11.37 -0.71
C THR A 96 9.89 -10.57 0.55
N THR A 97 9.03 -11.13 1.41
CA THR A 97 8.68 -10.49 2.69
C THR A 97 9.81 -10.65 3.70
N LEU A 98 10.56 -11.75 3.65
CA LEU A 98 11.70 -12.02 4.51
C LEU A 98 12.86 -11.04 4.24
N ASP A 99 13.11 -10.68 2.98
CA ASP A 99 14.11 -9.68 2.61
C ASP A 99 13.76 -8.30 3.18
N ILE A 100 12.47 -7.91 3.13
CA ILE A 100 11.98 -6.68 3.74
C ILE A 100 12.15 -6.73 5.26
N TYR A 101 11.89 -7.90 5.87
CA TYR A 101 12.04 -8.12 7.31
C TYR A 101 13.50 -7.98 7.76
N THR A 102 14.43 -8.52 7.00
CA THR A 102 15.87 -8.44 7.31
C THR A 102 16.31 -6.96 7.36
N HIS A 103 15.89 -6.15 6.41
CA HIS A 103 16.18 -4.72 6.39
C HIS A 103 15.56 -3.97 7.59
N ALA A 104 14.28 -4.20 7.87
CA ALA A 104 13.59 -3.56 9.00
C ALA A 104 14.19 -3.98 10.37
N PHE A 105 14.66 -5.23 10.46
CA PHE A 105 15.27 -5.78 11.67
C PHE A 105 16.69 -5.25 11.88
N ASP A 106 17.45 -5.06 10.83
CA ASP A 106 18.80 -4.49 10.90
C ASP A 106 18.76 -3.01 11.32
N GLU A 107 17.77 -2.25 10.85
CA GLU A 107 17.55 -0.86 11.29
C GLU A 107 17.21 -0.80 12.79
N LYS A 108 16.26 -1.63 13.25
CA LYS A 108 15.87 -1.70 14.64
C LYS A 108 17.00 -2.21 15.56
N LYS A 109 17.82 -3.12 15.07
CA LYS A 109 19.01 -3.63 15.76
C LYS A 109 20.07 -2.54 15.96
N ARG A 110 20.25 -1.66 14.96
CA ARG A 110 21.15 -0.50 15.03
C ARG A 110 20.63 0.52 16.06
N GLU A 111 19.33 0.82 16.06
CA GLU A 111 18.71 1.74 17.03
C GLU A 111 18.88 1.22 18.47
N VAL A 112 18.54 -0.04 18.72
CA VAL A 112 18.68 -0.68 20.04
C VAL A 112 20.15 -0.73 20.48
N SER A 113 21.06 -1.04 19.56
CA SER A 113 22.50 -1.07 19.86
C SER A 113 23.04 0.33 20.21
N ALA A 114 22.59 1.36 19.51
CA ALA A 114 22.95 2.76 19.80
C ALA A 114 22.38 3.22 21.16
N GLU A 115 21.14 2.84 21.48
CA GLU A 115 20.52 3.11 22.78
C GLU A 115 21.24 2.41 23.95
N MET A 116 21.64 1.16 23.75
CA MET A 116 22.42 0.41 24.76
C MET A 116 23.81 1.02 24.97
N GLN A 117 24.50 1.43 23.90
CA GLN A 117 25.80 2.09 24.03
C GLN A 117 25.71 3.45 24.73
N GLY A 118 24.58 4.17 24.58
CA GLY A 118 24.31 5.42 25.32
C GLY A 118 24.03 5.23 26.82
N ARG A 119 23.56 4.04 27.21
CA ARG A 119 23.22 3.70 28.61
C ARG A 119 24.39 3.06 29.39
N VAL A 120 25.38 2.53 28.68
CA VAL A 120 26.61 1.94 29.29
C VAL A 120 27.74 2.96 29.26
N ARG A 121 27.52 4.19 29.76
CA ARG A 121 28.59 5.05 30.21
C ARG A 121 28.78 4.83 31.72
N VAL A 122 29.71 3.94 32.00
CA VAL A 122 30.36 3.88 33.35
C VAL A 122 31.34 5.03 33.43
#